data_c8800fe807dcbe5162b224cdeb6b2350
#
_entry.id   c8800fe807dcbe5162b224cdeb6b2350
#
_cell.length_a   1.000
_cell.length_b   1.000
_cell.length_c   1.000
_cell.angle_alpha   90.00
_cell.angle_beta   90.00
_cell.angle_gamma   90.00
#
_symmetry.space_group_name_H-M   'P 1'
#
loop_
_entity.id
_entity.type
_entity.pdbx_description
1 polymer ?
#
loop_
_entity_poly.entity_id
_entity_poly.type
_entity_poly.pdbx_seq_one_letter_code
_entity_poly.pdbx_strand_id
1 'polypeptide(L)'
;MRDRGGPPGGSIADPPIARALFGDTRWAWVWVVPRLYVGAAWGEAGWAKWHSPAWTGTDAGTALSRFVTEALAKTGGRHPDVPWWYARFLAHLVQPYPRVWSYLVSTGELLVGVALLLGLFTGLAAFFGGLMNMSYLLAGTVSTNPLLFVGATLLMLAWKTAGWWGFDRWLLPALGTPWRPGPLLG
;
A
#
# COMPACT_ATOMS: atom_id res chain seq x y z
N MET A 1 32.27 21.67 38.69
CA MET A 1 30.99 21.63 37.94
C MET A 1 31.18 20.55 36.90
N ARG A 2 30.70 19.33 37.15
CA ARG A 2 30.84 18.21 36.20
C ARG A 2 29.71 18.30 35.17
N ASP A 3 30.11 18.57 33.94
CA ASP A 3 29.25 18.53 32.79
C ASP A 3 28.66 17.12 32.68
N ARG A 4 27.35 16.97 32.92
CA ARG A 4 26.62 15.74 32.68
C ARG A 4 26.26 15.73 31.20
N GLY A 5 27.24 15.41 30.36
CA GLY A 5 26.99 15.10 28.96
C GLY A 5 25.94 14.02 28.89
N GLY A 6 24.76 14.34 28.35
CA GLY A 6 23.77 13.34 27.97
C GLY A 6 24.39 12.33 27.01
N PRO A 7 23.83 11.15 26.85
CA PRO A 7 24.35 10.16 25.92
C PRO A 7 24.45 10.79 24.51
N PRO A 8 25.61 10.66 23.84
CA PRO A 8 25.74 11.19 22.48
C PRO A 8 24.63 10.57 21.60
N GLY A 9 23.91 11.42 20.86
CA GLY A 9 22.89 10.97 19.92
C GLY A 9 23.52 9.98 18.93
N GLY A 10 23.28 8.68 19.13
CA GLY A 10 23.78 7.60 18.29
C GLY A 10 22.64 6.86 17.60
N SER A 11 22.89 6.31 16.42
CA SER A 11 21.96 5.41 15.75
C SER A 11 21.84 4.11 16.58
N ILE A 12 20.60 3.72 16.87
CA ILE A 12 20.31 2.42 17.47
C ILE A 12 20.48 1.35 16.38
N ALA A 13 21.35 0.38 16.61
CA ALA A 13 21.57 -0.71 15.67
C ALA A 13 20.38 -1.69 15.67
N ASP A 14 19.95 -2.10 14.48
CA ASP A 14 18.91 -3.12 14.35
C ASP A 14 19.35 -4.46 14.97
N PRO A 15 18.45 -5.20 15.62
CA PRO A 15 18.69 -6.57 16.02
C PRO A 15 19.11 -7.44 14.83
N PRO A 16 19.91 -8.51 15.04
CA PRO A 16 20.44 -9.34 13.95
C PRO A 16 19.38 -9.87 12.98
N ILE A 17 18.22 -10.30 13.50
CA ILE A 17 17.11 -10.81 12.69
C ILE A 17 16.50 -9.69 11.84
N ALA A 18 16.24 -8.53 12.44
CA ALA A 18 15.67 -7.39 11.70
C ALA A 18 16.64 -6.92 10.62
N ARG A 19 17.94 -6.84 10.93
CA ARG A 19 18.99 -6.51 9.94
C ARG A 19 19.02 -7.52 8.80
N ALA A 20 18.95 -8.82 9.10
CA ALA A 20 18.93 -9.86 8.07
C ALA A 20 17.72 -9.72 7.15
N LEU A 21 16.51 -9.62 7.70
CA LEU A 21 15.28 -9.59 6.92
C LEU A 21 15.08 -8.25 6.17
N PHE A 22 15.34 -7.11 6.81
CA PHE A 22 14.98 -5.80 6.28
C PHE A 22 16.18 -5.01 5.70
N GLY A 23 17.40 -5.46 5.91
CA GLY A 23 18.60 -4.75 5.50
C GLY A 23 19.62 -5.56 4.72
N ASP A 24 19.50 -6.89 4.61
CA ASP A 24 20.48 -7.75 3.95
C ASP A 24 19.89 -8.38 2.68
N THR A 25 20.48 -8.06 1.53
CA THR A 25 20.04 -8.55 0.22
C THR A 25 20.15 -10.06 0.03
N ARG A 26 20.96 -10.74 0.86
CA ARG A 26 21.05 -12.23 0.86
C ARG A 26 19.73 -12.88 1.25
N TRP A 27 18.92 -12.19 2.07
CA TRP A 27 17.61 -12.66 2.51
C TRP A 27 16.46 -12.07 1.70
N ALA A 28 16.75 -11.28 0.67
CA ALA A 28 15.72 -10.62 -0.16
C ALA A 28 14.75 -11.59 -0.85
N TRP A 29 15.17 -12.83 -1.09
CA TRP A 29 14.31 -13.86 -1.70
C TRP A 29 13.07 -14.19 -0.86
N VAL A 30 13.16 -14.05 0.47
CA VAL A 30 12.03 -14.27 1.40
C VAL A 30 10.85 -13.35 1.04
N TRP A 31 11.13 -12.16 0.54
CA TRP A 31 10.12 -11.16 0.21
C TRP A 31 9.47 -11.37 -1.16
N VAL A 32 10.00 -12.24 -2.00
CA VAL A 32 9.45 -12.51 -3.33
C VAL A 32 8.03 -13.08 -3.23
N VAL A 33 7.82 -14.07 -2.35
CA VAL A 33 6.52 -14.74 -2.20
C VAL A 33 5.43 -13.76 -1.72
N PRO A 34 5.57 -13.05 -0.58
CA PRO A 34 4.55 -12.09 -0.16
C PRO A 34 4.36 -10.96 -1.17
N ARG A 35 5.42 -10.50 -1.86
CA ARG A 35 5.33 -9.48 -2.89
C ARG A 35 4.50 -9.94 -4.09
N LEU A 36 4.75 -11.14 -4.60
CA LEU A 36 4.00 -11.70 -5.71
C LEU A 36 2.55 -11.97 -5.31
N TYR A 37 2.30 -12.47 -4.10
CA TYR A 37 0.95 -12.69 -3.60
C TYR A 37 0.13 -11.38 -3.52
N VAL A 38 0.67 -10.37 -2.85
CA VAL A 38 0.00 -9.06 -2.72
C VAL A 38 -0.14 -8.39 -4.08
N GLY A 39 0.89 -8.47 -4.93
CA GLY A 39 0.89 -7.92 -6.28
C GLY A 39 -0.15 -8.57 -7.18
N ALA A 40 -0.28 -9.90 -7.13
CA ALA A 40 -1.28 -10.63 -7.90
C ALA A 40 -2.71 -10.27 -7.46
N ALA A 41 -2.95 -10.22 -6.13
CA ALA A 41 -4.26 -9.86 -5.60
C ALA A 41 -4.70 -8.44 -6.03
N TRP A 42 -3.79 -7.45 -5.96
CA TRP A 42 -4.07 -6.09 -6.44
C TRP A 42 -4.22 -6.02 -7.96
N GLY A 43 -3.36 -6.71 -8.70
CA GLY A 43 -3.42 -6.77 -10.16
C GLY A 43 -4.74 -7.38 -10.66
N GLU A 44 -5.17 -8.48 -10.07
CA GLU A 44 -6.45 -9.12 -10.38
C GLU A 44 -7.65 -8.21 -10.07
N ALA A 45 -7.67 -7.60 -8.86
CA ALA A 45 -8.73 -6.70 -8.46
C ALA A 45 -8.81 -5.46 -9.38
N GLY A 46 -7.67 -4.82 -9.68
CA GLY A 46 -7.60 -3.68 -10.58
C GLY A 46 -7.98 -4.04 -12.02
N TRP A 47 -7.50 -5.18 -12.51
CA TRP A 47 -7.84 -5.69 -13.85
C TRP A 47 -9.33 -5.95 -14.00
N ALA A 48 -9.94 -6.64 -13.03
CA ALA A 48 -11.38 -6.91 -13.02
C ALA A 48 -12.21 -5.63 -13.04
N LYS A 49 -11.83 -4.62 -12.23
CA LYS A 49 -12.50 -3.32 -12.21
C LYS A 49 -12.29 -2.55 -13.52
N TRP A 50 -11.08 -2.60 -14.08
CA TRP A 50 -10.77 -1.91 -15.33
C TRP A 50 -11.60 -2.41 -16.51
N HIS A 51 -12.01 -3.69 -16.51
CA HIS A 51 -12.86 -4.29 -17.54
C HIS A 51 -14.35 -4.32 -17.16
N SER A 52 -14.74 -3.72 -16.04
CA SER A 52 -16.12 -3.67 -15.60
C SER A 52 -16.79 -2.38 -16.06
N PRO A 53 -17.90 -2.43 -16.83
CA PRO A 53 -18.67 -1.24 -17.21
C PRO A 53 -19.09 -0.37 -16.02
N ALA A 54 -19.39 -0.99 -14.87
CA ALA A 54 -19.82 -0.29 -13.66
C ALA A 54 -18.68 0.43 -12.92
N TRP A 55 -17.39 0.08 -13.20
CA TRP A 55 -16.23 0.74 -12.63
C TRP A 55 -15.61 1.78 -13.55
N THR A 56 -15.26 1.40 -14.80
CA THR A 56 -14.50 2.25 -15.72
C THR A 56 -15.12 2.35 -17.13
N GLY A 57 -16.29 1.73 -17.36
CA GLY A 57 -16.96 1.73 -18.65
C GLY A 57 -18.09 2.75 -18.75
N THR A 58 -19.17 2.35 -19.45
CA THR A 58 -20.34 3.19 -19.73
C THR A 58 -21.04 3.68 -18.47
N ASP A 59 -21.11 2.82 -17.45
CA ASP A 59 -21.78 3.07 -16.18
C ASP A 59 -20.77 3.35 -15.05
N ALA A 60 -19.61 3.92 -15.42
CA ALA A 60 -18.51 4.16 -14.50
C ALA A 60 -18.94 4.93 -13.24
N GLY A 61 -18.60 4.37 -12.09
CA GLY A 61 -18.93 4.90 -10.77
C GLY A 61 -20.15 4.28 -10.11
N THR A 62 -20.98 3.52 -10.82
CA THR A 62 -22.18 2.90 -10.22
C THR A 62 -21.84 1.83 -9.18
N ALA A 63 -20.80 1.02 -9.45
CA ALA A 63 -20.30 0.04 -8.48
C ALA A 63 -19.73 0.71 -7.22
N LEU A 64 -18.98 1.80 -7.39
CA LEU A 64 -18.45 2.56 -6.27
C LEU A 64 -19.56 3.26 -5.47
N SER A 65 -20.57 3.84 -6.13
CA SER A 65 -21.72 4.46 -5.47
C SER A 65 -22.46 3.44 -4.60
N ARG A 66 -22.66 2.23 -5.10
CA ARG A 66 -23.25 1.13 -4.31
C ARG A 66 -22.40 0.80 -3.11
N PHE A 67 -21.09 0.59 -3.31
CA PHE A 67 -20.14 0.33 -2.23
C PHE A 67 -20.19 1.41 -1.13
N VAL A 68 -20.20 2.69 -1.52
CA VAL A 68 -20.29 3.82 -0.57
C VAL A 68 -21.63 3.80 0.17
N THR A 69 -22.74 3.55 -0.51
CA THR A 69 -24.07 3.45 0.12
C THR A 69 -24.11 2.32 1.16
N GLU A 70 -23.55 1.16 0.83
CA GLU A 70 -23.46 0.02 1.74
C GLU A 70 -22.54 0.32 2.95
N ALA A 71 -21.45 1.04 2.74
CA ALA A 71 -20.56 1.48 3.83
C ALA A 71 -21.27 2.48 4.75
N LEU A 72 -21.99 3.46 4.20
CA LEU A 72 -22.74 4.44 4.98
C LEU A 72 -23.87 3.80 5.80
N ALA A 73 -24.47 2.71 5.33
CA ALA A 73 -25.46 1.96 6.11
C ALA A 73 -24.88 1.29 7.39
N LYS A 74 -23.54 1.13 7.48
CA LYS A 74 -22.84 0.51 8.62
C LYS A 74 -22.38 1.52 9.68
N THR A 75 -22.86 2.75 9.64
CA THR A 75 -22.47 3.84 10.57
C THR A 75 -23.30 3.85 11.85
N GLY A 76 -24.36 3.06 11.92
CA GLY A 76 -25.30 3.00 13.05
C GLY A 76 -24.94 1.94 14.08
N GLY A 77 -25.72 1.93 15.20
CA GLY A 77 -25.58 0.95 16.26
C GLY A 77 -24.58 1.33 17.35
N ARG A 78 -24.45 0.43 18.35
CA ARG A 78 -23.56 0.64 19.51
C ARG A 78 -22.07 0.54 19.14
N HIS A 79 -21.75 -0.27 18.14
CA HIS A 79 -20.40 -0.52 17.63
C HIS A 79 -20.45 -0.41 16.10
N PRO A 80 -20.34 0.81 15.53
CA PRO A 80 -20.40 1.00 14.10
C PRO A 80 -19.13 0.44 13.42
N ASP A 81 -19.30 -0.28 12.30
CA ASP A 81 -18.18 -0.79 11.50
C ASP A 81 -17.45 0.33 10.74
N VAL A 82 -18.16 1.42 10.44
CA VAL A 82 -17.62 2.58 9.73
C VAL A 82 -17.55 3.79 10.67
N PRO A 83 -16.34 4.32 10.95
CA PRO A 83 -16.16 5.48 11.82
C PRO A 83 -16.86 6.73 11.25
N TRP A 84 -17.37 7.60 12.11
CA TRP A 84 -18.11 8.80 11.73
C TRP A 84 -17.31 9.75 10.81
N TRP A 85 -16.01 9.91 11.06
CA TRP A 85 -15.14 10.77 10.25
C TRP A 85 -14.90 10.20 8.85
N TYR A 86 -14.80 8.86 8.72
CA TYR A 86 -14.65 8.19 7.44
C TYR A 86 -15.97 8.19 6.64
N ALA A 87 -17.10 8.03 7.34
CA ALA A 87 -18.43 8.21 6.73
C ALA A 87 -18.60 9.62 6.14
N ARG A 88 -18.13 10.68 6.82
CA ARG A 88 -18.10 12.03 6.27
C ARG A 88 -17.24 12.16 5.02
N PHE A 89 -16.04 11.56 5.03
CA PHE A 89 -15.18 11.51 3.85
C PHE A 89 -15.89 10.85 2.68
N LEU A 90 -16.51 9.68 2.89
CA LEU A 90 -17.25 8.97 1.86
C LEU A 90 -18.44 9.79 1.32
N ALA A 91 -19.23 10.38 2.20
CA ALA A 91 -20.44 11.13 1.82
C ALA A 91 -20.14 12.46 1.09
N HIS A 92 -19.09 13.18 1.50
CA HIS A 92 -18.82 14.52 0.98
C HIS A 92 -17.74 14.58 -0.10
N LEU A 93 -16.81 13.63 -0.15
CA LEU A 93 -15.71 13.63 -1.12
C LEU A 93 -15.80 12.50 -2.14
N VAL A 94 -16.30 11.34 -1.77
CA VAL A 94 -16.35 10.19 -2.69
C VAL A 94 -17.69 10.13 -3.42
N GLN A 95 -18.80 10.16 -2.68
CA GLN A 95 -20.15 9.99 -3.23
C GLN A 95 -20.55 11.04 -4.25
N PRO A 96 -20.14 12.33 -4.15
CA PRO A 96 -20.46 13.33 -5.18
C PRO A 96 -19.72 13.12 -6.50
N TYR A 97 -18.59 12.41 -6.49
CA TYR A 97 -17.73 12.21 -7.66
C TYR A 97 -17.40 10.73 -7.93
N PRO A 98 -18.39 9.83 -7.97
CA PRO A 98 -18.15 8.39 -7.96
C PRO A 98 -17.39 7.93 -9.21
N ARG A 99 -17.60 8.56 -10.34
CA ARG A 99 -16.89 8.24 -11.58
C ARG A 99 -15.39 8.51 -11.46
N VAL A 100 -15.01 9.67 -10.93
CA VAL A 100 -13.59 10.04 -10.75
C VAL A 100 -12.90 9.07 -9.79
N TRP A 101 -13.52 8.83 -8.65
CA TRP A 101 -12.98 7.91 -7.65
C TRP A 101 -12.91 6.47 -8.14
N SER A 102 -13.87 6.04 -8.97
CA SER A 102 -13.89 4.71 -9.57
C SER A 102 -12.67 4.47 -10.46
N TYR A 103 -12.36 5.43 -11.35
CA TYR A 103 -11.14 5.37 -12.16
C TYR A 103 -9.88 5.45 -11.29
N LEU A 104 -9.84 6.31 -10.28
CA LEU A 104 -8.70 6.45 -9.39
C LEU A 104 -8.40 5.15 -8.65
N VAL A 105 -9.42 4.51 -8.09
CA VAL A 105 -9.31 3.24 -7.38
C VAL A 105 -8.85 2.12 -8.32
N SER A 106 -9.54 1.95 -9.46
CA SER A 106 -9.21 0.87 -10.40
C SER A 106 -7.80 0.99 -10.98
N THR A 107 -7.39 2.23 -11.33
CA THR A 107 -6.03 2.50 -11.81
C THR A 107 -5.00 2.31 -10.71
N GLY A 108 -5.30 2.78 -9.49
CA GLY A 108 -4.42 2.63 -8.34
C GLY A 108 -4.16 1.16 -8.00
N GLU A 109 -5.19 0.32 -7.97
CA GLU A 109 -5.06 -1.12 -7.74
C GLU A 109 -4.20 -1.79 -8.81
N LEU A 110 -4.46 -1.46 -10.09
CA LEU A 110 -3.70 -2.02 -11.20
C LEU A 110 -2.22 -1.60 -11.14
N LEU A 111 -1.95 -0.32 -10.89
CA LEU A 111 -0.58 0.19 -10.77
C LEU A 111 0.16 -0.45 -9.60
N VAL A 112 -0.47 -0.57 -8.43
CA VAL A 112 0.10 -1.24 -7.27
C VAL A 112 0.39 -2.70 -7.58
N GLY A 113 -0.56 -3.41 -8.21
CA GLY A 113 -0.38 -4.80 -8.62
C GLY A 113 0.81 -4.98 -9.55
N VAL A 114 0.87 -4.20 -10.63
CA VAL A 114 1.97 -4.26 -11.62
C VAL A 114 3.30 -3.88 -10.97
N ALA A 115 3.35 -2.82 -10.18
CA ALA A 115 4.56 -2.37 -9.50
C ALA A 115 5.12 -3.43 -8.55
N LEU A 116 4.26 -4.08 -7.75
CA LEU A 116 4.64 -5.16 -6.85
C LEU A 116 5.09 -6.41 -7.63
N LEU A 117 4.39 -6.81 -8.68
CA LEU A 117 4.79 -7.96 -9.49
C LEU A 117 6.16 -7.76 -10.13
N LEU A 118 6.44 -6.56 -10.63
CA LEU A 118 7.73 -6.22 -11.24
C LEU A 118 8.83 -5.95 -10.20
N GLY A 119 8.46 -5.71 -8.93
CA GLY A 119 9.41 -5.23 -7.92
C GLY A 119 9.93 -3.83 -8.25
N LEU A 120 9.03 -2.95 -8.65
CA LEU A 120 9.28 -1.57 -9.05
C LEU A 120 8.73 -0.64 -7.96
N PHE A 121 9.57 0.20 -7.36
CA PHE A 121 9.20 1.04 -6.22
C PHE A 121 8.41 0.26 -5.15
N THR A 122 8.89 -0.94 -4.81
CA THR A 122 8.16 -1.91 -3.99
C THR A 122 7.63 -1.31 -2.69
N GLY A 123 8.46 -0.54 -1.98
CA GLY A 123 8.03 0.11 -0.73
C GLY A 123 6.92 1.14 -0.94
N LEU A 124 6.99 1.93 -2.01
CA LEU A 124 5.97 2.94 -2.36
C LEU A 124 4.67 2.27 -2.82
N ALA A 125 4.78 1.24 -3.66
CA ALA A 125 3.63 0.46 -4.10
C ALA A 125 2.94 -0.24 -2.91
N ALA A 126 3.72 -0.82 -1.99
CA ALA A 126 3.20 -1.40 -0.77
C ALA A 126 2.51 -0.36 0.13
N PHE A 127 3.05 0.85 0.24
CA PHE A 127 2.41 1.95 0.98
C PHE A 127 1.02 2.28 0.41
N PHE A 128 0.91 2.50 -0.90
CA PHE A 128 -0.39 2.81 -1.51
C PHE A 128 -1.35 1.63 -1.47
N GLY A 129 -0.87 0.39 -1.63
CA GLY A 129 -1.68 -0.81 -1.42
C GLY A 129 -2.22 -0.91 0.00
N GLY A 130 -1.37 -0.65 1.00
CA GLY A 130 -1.77 -0.57 2.41
C GLY A 130 -2.79 0.52 2.69
N LEU A 131 -2.63 1.70 2.07
CA LEU A 131 -3.58 2.81 2.20
C LEU A 131 -4.96 2.45 1.61
N MET A 132 -5.00 1.80 0.45
CA MET A 132 -6.24 1.31 -0.14
C MET A 132 -6.88 0.22 0.73
N ASN A 133 -6.10 -0.73 1.26
CA ASN A 133 -6.60 -1.73 2.20
C ASN A 133 -7.19 -1.10 3.45
N MET A 134 -6.50 -0.11 4.04
CA MET A 134 -7.03 0.62 5.19
C MET A 134 -8.37 1.29 4.84
N SER A 135 -8.48 1.88 3.64
CA SER A 135 -9.70 2.52 3.18
C SER A 135 -10.86 1.52 3.07
N TYR A 136 -10.62 0.30 2.58
CA TYR A 136 -11.63 -0.76 2.54
C TYR A 136 -12.02 -1.25 3.94
N LEU A 137 -11.05 -1.43 4.84
CA LEU A 137 -11.33 -1.81 6.23
C LEU A 137 -12.15 -0.75 6.95
N LEU A 138 -11.83 0.53 6.77
CA LEU A 138 -12.60 1.67 7.31
C LEU A 138 -14.02 1.77 6.74
N ALA A 139 -14.24 1.23 5.51
CA ALA A 139 -15.57 1.09 4.92
C ALA A 139 -16.34 -0.16 5.42
N GLY A 140 -15.82 -0.86 6.41
CA GLY A 140 -16.43 -2.07 6.96
C GLY A 140 -16.39 -3.27 6.01
N THR A 141 -15.35 -3.33 5.14
CA THR A 141 -15.14 -4.44 4.20
C THR A 141 -13.94 -5.27 4.64
N VAL A 142 -14.20 -6.41 5.27
CA VAL A 142 -13.14 -7.29 5.82
C VAL A 142 -12.52 -8.15 4.74
N SER A 143 -13.21 -9.15 4.19
CA SER A 143 -12.72 -10.07 3.15
C SER A 143 -11.25 -10.47 3.35
N THR A 144 -10.42 -10.38 2.30
CA THR A 144 -8.97 -10.62 2.33
C THR A 144 -8.15 -9.39 2.73
N ASN A 145 -8.78 -8.23 2.94
CA ASN A 145 -8.09 -6.96 3.21
C ASN A 145 -7.16 -7.00 4.43
N PRO A 146 -7.47 -7.66 5.56
CA PRO A 146 -6.54 -7.73 6.68
C PRO A 146 -5.23 -8.43 6.32
N LEU A 147 -5.30 -9.53 5.56
CA LEU A 147 -4.11 -10.27 5.14
C LEU A 147 -3.25 -9.46 4.16
N LEU A 148 -3.89 -8.81 3.20
CA LEU A 148 -3.21 -7.92 2.25
C LEU A 148 -2.59 -6.71 2.95
N PHE A 149 -3.27 -6.16 3.97
CA PHE A 149 -2.76 -5.05 4.78
C PHE A 149 -1.50 -5.45 5.56
N VAL A 150 -1.49 -6.62 6.19
CA VAL A 150 -0.29 -7.16 6.86
C VAL A 150 0.83 -7.38 5.83
N GLY A 151 0.54 -7.99 4.69
CA GLY A 151 1.51 -8.19 3.61
C GLY A 151 2.11 -6.87 3.11
N ALA A 152 1.28 -5.87 2.85
CA ALA A 152 1.72 -4.53 2.44
C ALA A 152 2.59 -3.86 3.51
N THR A 153 2.21 -3.97 4.79
CA THR A 153 2.99 -3.42 5.92
C THR A 153 4.38 -4.06 5.99
N LEU A 154 4.47 -5.37 5.88
CA LEU A 154 5.74 -6.08 5.89
C LEU A 154 6.62 -5.71 4.70
N LEU A 155 6.05 -5.59 3.49
CA LEU A 155 6.78 -5.16 2.29
C LEU A 155 7.26 -3.71 2.42
N MET A 156 6.46 -2.84 3.05
CA MET A 156 6.84 -1.46 3.32
C MET A 156 8.01 -1.38 4.31
N LEU A 157 8.01 -2.19 5.38
CA LEU A 157 9.15 -2.30 6.29
C LEU A 157 10.39 -2.85 5.59
N ALA A 158 10.21 -3.78 4.65
CA ALA A 158 11.28 -4.40 3.87
C ALA A 158 11.61 -3.61 2.58
N TRP A 159 11.23 -2.34 2.47
CA TRP A 159 11.37 -1.55 1.23
C TRP A 159 12.76 -1.58 0.60
N LYS A 160 13.82 -1.74 1.42
CA LYS A 160 15.22 -1.84 0.96
C LYS A 160 15.52 -3.16 0.24
N THR A 161 14.87 -4.24 0.63
CA THR A 161 15.20 -5.61 0.20
C THR A 161 14.08 -6.28 -0.59
N ALA A 162 12.81 -5.90 -0.36
CA ALA A 162 11.66 -6.57 -0.96
C ALA A 162 11.62 -6.48 -2.51
N GLY A 163 12.16 -5.41 -3.08
CA GLY A 163 12.27 -5.22 -4.53
C GLY A 163 13.59 -5.70 -5.15
N TRP A 164 14.52 -6.25 -4.36
CA TRP A 164 15.85 -6.65 -4.83
C TRP A 164 15.81 -7.69 -5.97
N TRP A 165 14.92 -8.66 -5.90
CA TRP A 165 14.63 -9.61 -6.96
C TRP A 165 13.57 -9.05 -7.93
N GLY A 166 13.75 -7.78 -8.34
CA GLY A 166 12.92 -7.03 -9.26
C GLY A 166 13.68 -5.82 -9.80
N PHE A 167 12.95 -4.83 -10.31
CA PHE A 167 13.54 -3.62 -10.90
C PHE A 167 14.19 -2.69 -9.87
N ASP A 168 13.81 -2.75 -8.60
CA ASP A 168 14.39 -1.92 -7.53
C ASP A 168 15.90 -2.14 -7.35
N ARG A 169 16.40 -3.30 -7.73
CA ARG A 169 17.85 -3.61 -7.73
C ARG A 169 18.69 -2.60 -8.52
N TRP A 170 18.15 -2.09 -9.61
CA TRP A 170 18.83 -1.12 -10.47
C TRP A 170 18.33 0.30 -10.23
N LEU A 171 17.01 0.44 -10.00
CA LEU A 171 16.38 1.75 -9.89
C LEU A 171 16.74 2.47 -8.60
N LEU A 172 16.65 1.81 -7.44
CA LEU A 172 16.94 2.45 -6.16
C LEU A 172 18.39 2.95 -6.04
N PRO A 173 19.42 2.16 -6.45
CA PRO A 173 20.79 2.69 -6.49
C PRO A 173 20.96 3.86 -7.44
N ALA A 174 20.29 3.87 -8.60
CA ALA A 174 20.36 4.98 -9.55
C ALA A 174 19.78 6.28 -8.96
N LEU A 175 18.79 6.19 -8.10
CA LEU A 175 18.21 7.29 -7.34
C LEU A 175 18.99 7.64 -6.05
N GLY A 176 20.08 6.94 -5.76
CA GLY A 176 20.90 7.16 -4.56
C GLY A 176 20.31 6.58 -3.28
N THR A 177 19.28 5.79 -3.36
CA THR A 177 18.64 5.16 -2.22
C THR A 177 18.68 3.63 -2.33
N PRO A 178 18.84 2.90 -1.20
CA PRO A 178 18.97 3.39 0.17
C PRO A 178 20.40 3.71 0.59
N TRP A 179 21.41 3.56 -0.26
CA TRP A 179 22.79 3.37 0.20
C TRP A 179 23.75 4.52 -0.12
N ARG A 180 23.60 5.22 -1.24
CA ARG A 180 24.55 6.23 -1.73
C ARG A 180 23.90 7.15 -2.75
N PRO A 181 24.43 8.37 -2.96
CA PRO A 181 23.99 9.22 -4.06
C PRO A 181 24.06 8.46 -5.38
N GLY A 182 22.99 8.52 -6.16
CA GLY A 182 22.92 7.95 -7.49
C GLY A 182 23.26 8.98 -8.57
N PRO A 183 23.43 8.54 -9.82
CA PRO A 183 23.82 9.42 -10.93
C PRO A 183 22.78 10.49 -11.26
N LEU A 184 21.53 10.33 -10.79
CA LEU A 184 20.45 11.30 -11.01
C LEU A 184 20.38 12.41 -9.96
N LEU A 185 21.11 12.26 -8.84
CA LEU A 185 21.10 13.18 -7.69
C LEU A 185 22.50 13.74 -7.38
N GLY A 186 23.51 13.37 -8.15
CA GLY A 186 24.92 13.78 -7.99
C GLY A 186 25.32 14.95 -8.85
#